data_2e17acabfcd02fd61c77f1c4128adf99
#
_entry.id   2e17acabfcd02fd61c77f1c4128adf99
#
_cell.length_a   1.000
_cell.length_b   1.000
_cell.length_c   1.000
_cell.angle_alpha   90.00
_cell.angle_beta   90.00
_cell.angle_gamma   90.00
#
_symmetry.space_group_name_H-M   'P 1'
#
loop_
_entity.id
_entity.type
_entity.pdbx_description
1 polymer ?
#
loop_
_entity_poly.entity_id
_entity_poly.type
_entity_poly.pdbx_seq_one_letter_code
_entity_poly.pdbx_strand_id
1 'polypeptide(L)'
;MSALTEKDIVEAVRSGRHEGQAEMVGRYAQRIFAMIVKQVPDVMDAQELTQDTLMRAFSHIDSYDSRRSSLSTWLCRIAYRLTLDFLKRNSPLIVSLDDAGMGQKDISDEELEAELSTGREERIEQLMQMVDKLPADERMLLTLYYYEDRPLTEIAYIMGVEAGVLANRLYRTRKKLYKKLKDEERTI
;
A
#
# COMPACT_ATOMS: atom_id res chain seq x y z
N MET A 1 -0.57 2.13 33.39
CA MET A 1 -1.07 3.29 32.63
C MET A 1 -1.95 2.76 31.53
N SER A 2 -3.19 3.23 31.41
CA SER A 2 -4.10 2.80 30.33
C SER A 2 -3.57 3.35 29.00
N ALA A 3 -3.58 2.53 27.95
CA ALA A 3 -3.18 2.96 26.61
C ALA A 3 -4.14 4.06 26.11
N LEU A 4 -3.59 5.13 25.53
CA LEU A 4 -4.39 6.22 24.96
C LEU A 4 -5.29 5.71 23.84
N THR A 5 -6.52 6.18 23.76
CA THR A 5 -7.39 5.91 22.61
C THR A 5 -6.91 6.71 21.38
N GLU A 6 -7.35 6.35 20.17
CA GLU A 6 -7.04 7.16 18.97
C GLU A 6 -7.47 8.61 19.13
N LYS A 7 -8.62 8.84 19.77
CA LYS A 7 -9.14 10.19 20.05
C LYS A 7 -8.20 10.96 20.97
N ASP A 8 -7.70 10.31 22.03
CA ASP A 8 -6.77 10.94 23.00
C ASP A 8 -5.44 11.29 22.33
N ILE A 9 -4.93 10.39 21.46
CA ILE A 9 -3.71 10.65 20.66
C ILE A 9 -3.89 11.89 19.79
N VAL A 10 -4.98 11.95 19.04
CA VAL A 10 -5.27 13.06 18.12
C VAL A 10 -5.38 14.38 18.89
N GLU A 11 -6.08 14.39 20.02
CA GLU A 11 -6.25 15.58 20.85
C GLU A 11 -4.93 16.02 21.50
N ALA A 12 -4.11 15.06 21.94
CA ALA A 12 -2.79 15.33 22.49
C ALA A 12 -1.86 15.94 21.44
N VAL A 13 -1.86 15.41 20.21
CA VAL A 13 -1.06 15.94 19.09
C VAL A 13 -1.54 17.36 18.72
N ARG A 14 -2.85 17.59 18.60
CA ARG A 14 -3.44 18.92 18.35
C ARG A 14 -3.03 19.96 19.39
N SER A 15 -2.93 19.52 20.64
CA SER A 15 -2.51 20.37 21.75
C SER A 15 -0.99 20.53 21.88
N GLY A 16 -0.21 20.01 20.93
CA GLY A 16 1.26 20.05 20.93
C GLY A 16 1.92 19.21 22.03
N ARG A 17 1.20 18.28 22.66
CA ARG A 17 1.73 17.43 23.73
C ARG A 17 2.61 16.32 23.16
N HIS A 18 3.85 16.24 23.64
CA HIS A 18 4.82 15.22 23.23
C HIS A 18 4.34 13.78 23.47
N GLU A 19 3.54 13.55 24.50
CA GLU A 19 2.98 12.24 24.82
C GLU A 19 2.14 11.69 23.65
N GLY A 20 1.29 12.50 23.02
CA GLY A 20 0.49 12.12 21.86
C GLY A 20 1.35 11.82 20.64
N GLN A 21 2.42 12.60 20.43
CA GLN A 21 3.37 12.34 19.33
C GLN A 21 4.12 11.03 19.55
N ALA A 22 4.63 10.79 20.76
CA ALA A 22 5.34 9.56 21.12
C ALA A 22 4.44 8.32 20.96
N GLU A 23 3.19 8.40 21.40
CA GLU A 23 2.22 7.32 21.27
C GLU A 23 1.87 7.05 19.79
N MET A 24 1.70 8.09 18.98
CA MET A 24 1.47 7.95 17.54
C MET A 24 2.66 7.28 16.85
N VAL A 25 3.89 7.70 17.16
CA VAL A 25 5.11 7.07 16.65
C VAL A 25 5.17 5.61 17.06
N GLY A 26 5.00 5.31 18.34
CA GLY A 26 5.07 3.95 18.88
C GLY A 26 4.09 2.97 18.26
N ARG A 27 2.88 3.45 17.93
CA ARG A 27 1.82 2.58 17.38
C ARG A 27 1.89 2.40 15.87
N TYR A 28 2.32 3.44 15.14
CA TYR A 28 2.12 3.46 13.69
C TYR A 28 3.40 3.47 12.87
N ALA A 29 4.55 3.87 13.43
CA ALA A 29 5.79 4.02 12.66
C ALA A 29 6.22 2.72 11.98
N GLN A 30 6.18 1.59 12.71
CA GLN A 30 6.59 0.29 12.16
C GLN A 30 5.68 -0.16 11.01
N ARG A 31 4.37 0.07 11.13
CA ARG A 31 3.41 -0.27 10.07
C ARG A 31 3.60 0.60 8.82
N ILE A 32 3.81 1.90 9.02
CA ILE A 32 4.11 2.83 7.93
C ILE A 32 5.40 2.41 7.23
N PHE A 33 6.46 2.12 7.98
CA PHE A 33 7.73 1.64 7.45
C PHE A 33 7.57 0.35 6.66
N ALA A 34 6.85 -0.65 7.21
CA ALA A 34 6.60 -1.94 6.54
C ALA A 34 5.88 -1.79 5.19
N MET A 35 5.00 -0.80 5.07
CA MET A 35 4.33 -0.47 3.81
C MET A 35 5.31 0.21 2.83
N ILE A 36 6.12 1.17 3.29
CA ILE A 36 7.02 1.95 2.44
C ILE A 36 8.18 1.11 1.93
N VAL A 37 8.82 0.29 2.79
CA VAL A 37 10.01 -0.50 2.43
C VAL A 37 9.74 -1.53 1.32
N LYS A 38 8.49 -1.90 1.09
CA LYS A 38 8.07 -2.75 -0.05
C LYS A 38 8.01 -1.99 -1.37
N GLN A 39 8.07 -0.66 -1.33
CA GLN A 39 7.97 0.21 -2.50
C GLN A 39 9.30 0.83 -2.88
N VAL A 40 10.16 1.08 -1.90
CA VAL A 40 11.41 1.81 -2.04
C VAL A 40 12.57 0.85 -1.84
N PRO A 41 13.51 0.75 -2.80
CA PRO A 41 14.62 -0.22 -2.73
C PRO A 41 15.59 0.03 -1.57
N ASP A 42 15.82 1.29 -1.22
CA ASP A 42 16.75 1.66 -0.16
C ASP A 42 16.03 1.78 1.19
N VAL A 43 16.58 1.10 2.20
CA VAL A 43 16.03 1.09 3.57
C VAL A 43 16.14 2.46 4.24
N MET A 44 17.20 3.22 3.95
CA MET A 44 17.39 4.56 4.51
C MET A 44 16.35 5.54 3.96
N ASP A 45 16.08 5.49 2.66
CA ASP A 45 15.01 6.27 2.03
C ASP A 45 13.63 5.90 2.63
N ALA A 46 13.38 4.60 2.87
CA ALA A 46 12.15 4.15 3.51
C ALA A 46 12.01 4.66 4.97
N GLN A 47 13.11 4.74 5.71
CA GLN A 47 13.13 5.33 7.06
C GLN A 47 12.85 6.84 7.01
N GLU A 48 13.49 7.57 6.10
CA GLU A 48 13.27 9.01 5.90
C GLU A 48 11.81 9.30 5.55
N LEU A 49 11.24 8.56 4.58
CA LEU A 49 9.83 8.70 4.20
C LEU A 49 8.87 8.37 5.36
N THR A 50 9.25 7.44 6.24
CA THR A 50 8.48 7.14 7.45
C THR A 50 8.49 8.33 8.42
N GLN A 51 9.64 8.94 8.66
CA GLN A 51 9.77 10.13 9.49
C GLN A 51 8.99 11.31 8.89
N ASP A 52 9.15 11.56 7.59
CA ASP A 52 8.42 12.60 6.85
C ASP A 52 6.91 12.41 6.95
N THR A 53 6.44 11.14 6.87
CA THR A 53 5.03 10.82 7.05
C THR A 53 4.52 11.26 8.41
N LEU A 54 5.24 10.94 9.48
CA LEU A 54 4.85 11.29 10.85
C LEU A 54 4.94 12.80 11.09
N MET A 55 5.99 13.46 10.62
CA MET A 55 6.14 14.92 10.70
C MET A 55 5.00 15.63 9.97
N ARG A 56 4.65 15.14 8.77
CA ARG A 56 3.51 15.68 8.02
C ARG A 56 2.18 15.42 8.71
N ALA A 57 2.02 14.26 9.34
CA ALA A 57 0.84 13.97 10.13
C ALA A 57 0.70 14.92 11.34
N PHE A 58 1.77 15.21 12.07
CA PHE A 58 1.74 16.16 13.17
C PHE A 58 1.35 17.56 12.71
N SER A 59 1.92 18.03 11.60
CA SER A 59 1.65 19.36 11.05
C SER A 59 0.24 19.51 10.48
N HIS A 60 -0.43 18.42 10.12
CA HIS A 60 -1.73 18.42 9.47
C HIS A 60 -2.81 17.68 10.27
N ILE A 61 -2.57 17.41 11.56
CA ILE A 61 -3.49 16.65 12.42
C ILE A 61 -4.90 17.25 12.47
N ASP A 62 -5.04 18.56 12.29
CA ASP A 62 -6.32 19.24 12.23
C ASP A 62 -7.19 18.83 11.04
N SER A 63 -6.56 18.32 9.98
CA SER A 63 -7.27 17.79 8.80
C SER A 63 -7.80 16.36 8.99
N TYR A 64 -7.42 15.69 10.07
CA TYR A 64 -7.92 14.35 10.37
C TYR A 64 -9.38 14.40 10.84
N ASP A 65 -10.22 13.56 10.22
CA ASP A 65 -11.63 13.38 10.60
C ASP A 65 -11.91 11.89 10.83
N SER A 66 -12.15 11.51 12.08
CA SER A 66 -12.44 10.13 12.50
C SER A 66 -13.72 9.54 11.89
N ARG A 67 -14.63 10.37 11.36
CA ARG A 67 -15.84 9.91 10.65
C ARG A 67 -15.52 9.39 9.24
N ARG A 68 -14.38 9.76 8.67
CA ARG A 68 -13.96 9.39 7.32
C ARG A 68 -13.06 8.16 7.28
N SER A 69 -12.21 8.00 8.27
CA SER A 69 -11.25 6.87 8.33
C SER A 69 -10.66 6.72 9.73
N SER A 70 -10.08 5.54 10.03
CA SER A 70 -9.21 5.37 11.20
C SER A 70 -7.94 6.22 11.07
N LEU A 71 -7.29 6.50 12.19
CA LEU A 71 -6.01 7.21 12.22
C LEU A 71 -4.94 6.47 11.41
N SER A 72 -4.92 5.13 11.52
CA SER A 72 -4.04 4.26 10.71
C SER A 72 -4.24 4.46 9.21
N THR A 73 -5.48 4.47 8.74
CA THR A 73 -5.82 4.64 7.32
C THR A 73 -5.44 6.03 6.82
N TRP A 74 -5.66 7.07 7.63
CA TRP A 74 -5.28 8.43 7.30
C TRP A 74 -3.75 8.59 7.21
N LEU A 75 -2.98 7.99 8.13
CA LEU A 75 -1.52 7.97 8.10
C LEU A 75 -0.99 7.24 6.86
N CYS A 76 -1.57 6.08 6.52
CA CYS A 76 -1.21 5.35 5.30
C CYS A 76 -1.47 6.17 4.03
N ARG A 77 -2.51 7.00 4.00
CA ARG A 77 -2.76 7.92 2.87
C ARG A 77 -1.65 8.96 2.73
N ILE A 78 -1.13 9.50 3.84
CA ILE A 78 0.01 10.44 3.81
C ILE A 78 1.25 9.71 3.30
N ALA A 79 1.56 8.55 3.86
CA ALA A 79 2.68 7.71 3.47
C ALA A 79 2.64 7.34 1.98
N TYR A 80 1.49 6.90 1.48
CA TYR A 80 1.28 6.57 0.07
C TYR A 80 1.64 7.73 -0.85
N ARG A 81 1.15 8.93 -0.56
CA ARG A 81 1.43 10.13 -1.37
C ARG A 81 2.91 10.48 -1.38
N LEU A 82 3.54 10.51 -0.21
CA LEU A 82 4.98 10.80 -0.10
C LEU A 82 5.82 9.77 -0.85
N THR A 83 5.48 8.48 -0.72
CA THR A 83 6.17 7.40 -1.42
C THR A 83 6.04 7.53 -2.94
N LEU A 84 4.83 7.80 -3.46
CA LEU A 84 4.64 8.03 -4.89
C LEU A 84 5.40 9.25 -5.40
N ASP A 85 5.39 10.34 -4.66
CA ASP A 85 6.10 11.56 -5.04
C ASP A 85 7.62 11.34 -5.04
N PHE A 86 8.14 10.56 -4.08
CA PHE A 86 9.53 10.13 -4.04
C PHE A 86 9.90 9.28 -5.27
N LEU A 87 9.10 8.26 -5.56
CA LEU A 87 9.35 7.35 -6.69
C LEU A 87 9.29 8.08 -8.04
N LYS A 88 8.35 9.00 -8.22
CA LYS A 88 8.26 9.81 -9.45
C LYS A 88 9.49 10.70 -9.66
N ARG A 89 10.08 11.22 -8.60
CA ARG A 89 11.30 12.05 -8.69
C ARG A 89 12.54 11.23 -9.01
N ASN A 90 12.63 10.01 -8.45
CA ASN A 90 13.83 9.18 -8.54
C ASN A 90 13.78 8.12 -9.65
N SER A 91 12.60 7.84 -10.22
CA SER A 91 12.41 6.89 -11.33
C SER A 91 11.32 7.39 -12.27
N PRO A 92 11.63 8.34 -13.18
CA PRO A 92 10.63 8.93 -14.06
C PRO A 92 10.02 7.97 -15.10
N LEU A 93 10.48 6.74 -15.19
CA LEU A 93 10.11 5.77 -16.25
C LEU A 93 9.09 4.69 -15.86
N ILE A 94 8.53 4.71 -14.64
CA ILE A 94 7.44 3.79 -14.29
C ILE A 94 6.11 4.54 -14.40
N VAL A 95 5.79 4.97 -15.60
CA VAL A 95 4.44 5.38 -15.95
C VAL A 95 3.60 4.11 -16.09
N SER A 96 2.57 3.99 -15.28
CA SER A 96 1.50 3.03 -15.49
C SER A 96 0.95 3.26 -16.91
N LEU A 97 1.27 2.37 -17.82
CA LEU A 97 0.52 2.24 -19.05
C LEU A 97 -0.85 1.72 -18.64
N ASP A 98 -1.83 2.61 -18.60
CA ASP A 98 -3.24 2.25 -18.63
C ASP A 98 -3.50 1.45 -19.91
N ASP A 99 -3.29 0.15 -19.82
CA ASP A 99 -3.69 -0.77 -20.84
C ASP A 99 -5.23 -0.87 -20.78
N ALA A 100 -5.87 -0.01 -21.57
CA ALA A 100 -7.32 0.05 -21.74
C ALA A 100 -7.83 -1.18 -22.51
N GLY A 101 -7.43 -2.37 -22.08
CA GLY A 101 -7.92 -3.64 -22.60
C GLY A 101 -9.07 -4.14 -21.73
N MET A 102 -10.31 -3.86 -22.13
CA MET A 102 -11.47 -4.66 -21.71
C MET A 102 -11.30 -6.08 -22.30
N GLY A 103 -10.45 -6.90 -21.67
CA GLY A 103 -10.40 -8.33 -21.95
C GLY A 103 -11.57 -9.03 -21.27
N GLN A 104 -12.29 -9.89 -22.01
CA GLN A 104 -13.26 -10.83 -21.47
C GLN A 104 -12.68 -11.54 -20.24
N LYS A 105 -13.50 -11.74 -19.20
CA LYS A 105 -13.13 -12.56 -18.05
C LYS A 105 -13.04 -14.02 -18.50
N ASP A 106 -11.85 -14.47 -18.83
CA ASP A 106 -11.60 -15.87 -19.23
C ASP A 106 -11.41 -16.79 -18.00
N ILE A 107 -11.18 -16.21 -16.81
CA ILE A 107 -11.00 -16.89 -15.53
C ILE A 107 -11.68 -16.08 -14.43
N SER A 108 -12.30 -16.72 -13.45
CA SER A 108 -12.92 -16.03 -12.32
C SER A 108 -11.87 -15.43 -11.38
N ASP A 109 -12.26 -14.41 -10.60
CA ASP A 109 -11.35 -13.76 -9.65
C ASP A 109 -10.93 -14.74 -8.54
N GLU A 110 -11.85 -15.60 -8.10
CA GLU A 110 -11.62 -16.65 -7.09
C GLU A 110 -10.64 -17.73 -7.59
N GLU A 111 -10.81 -18.20 -8.83
CA GLU A 111 -9.90 -19.17 -9.43
C GLU A 111 -8.50 -18.58 -9.62
N LEU A 112 -8.42 -17.33 -10.03
CA LEU A 112 -7.17 -16.61 -10.21
C LEU A 112 -6.43 -16.41 -8.87
N GLU A 113 -7.14 -16.07 -7.82
CA GLU A 113 -6.59 -15.90 -6.47
C GLU A 113 -6.12 -17.26 -5.89
N ALA A 114 -6.91 -18.34 -6.07
CA ALA A 114 -6.56 -19.68 -5.64
C ALA A 114 -5.26 -20.16 -6.34
N GLU A 115 -5.15 -19.97 -7.65
CA GLU A 115 -3.97 -20.35 -8.43
C GLU A 115 -2.71 -19.57 -8.03
N LEU A 116 -2.82 -18.30 -7.71
CA LEU A 116 -1.70 -17.48 -7.25
C LEU A 116 -1.28 -17.83 -5.80
N SER A 117 -2.21 -18.32 -4.98
CA SER A 117 -1.98 -18.72 -3.59
C SER A 117 -1.37 -20.13 -3.44
N THR A 118 -1.55 -21.00 -4.44
CA THR A 118 -1.02 -22.36 -4.43
C THR A 118 0.37 -22.40 -5.06
N GLY A 119 1.43 -22.57 -4.27
CA GLY A 119 2.76 -22.66 -4.85
C GLY A 119 3.82 -23.26 -3.94
N ARG A 120 4.77 -23.98 -4.57
CA ARG A 120 6.05 -24.33 -3.96
C ARG A 120 6.87 -23.06 -3.72
N GLU A 121 7.86 -23.11 -2.82
CA GLU A 121 8.71 -21.96 -2.47
C GLU A 121 9.31 -21.24 -3.71
N GLU A 122 9.75 -22.01 -4.70
CA GLU A 122 10.29 -21.48 -5.99
C GLU A 122 9.27 -20.60 -6.74
N ARG A 123 8.00 -20.99 -6.74
CA ARG A 123 6.92 -20.24 -7.40
C ARG A 123 6.60 -18.94 -6.66
N ILE A 124 6.68 -18.96 -5.33
CA ILE A 124 6.51 -17.76 -4.50
C ILE A 124 7.62 -16.76 -4.79
N GLU A 125 8.88 -17.24 -4.87
CA GLU A 125 10.02 -16.37 -5.19
C GLU A 125 9.88 -15.73 -6.58
N GLN A 126 9.51 -16.50 -7.59
CA GLN A 126 9.21 -15.98 -8.94
C GLN A 126 8.10 -14.93 -8.91
N LEU A 127 7.01 -15.20 -8.18
CA LEU A 127 5.91 -14.25 -8.05
C LEU A 127 6.35 -12.95 -7.39
N MET A 128 7.18 -13.01 -6.34
CA MET A 128 7.74 -11.83 -5.67
C MET A 128 8.59 -11.00 -6.63
N GLN A 129 9.47 -11.63 -7.41
CA GLN A 129 10.27 -10.93 -8.42
C GLN A 129 9.41 -10.27 -9.51
N MET A 130 8.28 -10.88 -9.87
CA MET A 130 7.33 -10.26 -10.80
C MET A 130 6.61 -9.07 -10.18
N VAL A 131 6.23 -9.16 -8.90
CA VAL A 131 5.60 -8.06 -8.15
C VAL A 131 6.54 -6.86 -8.05
N ASP A 132 7.83 -7.07 -7.83
CA ASP A 132 8.83 -6.00 -7.76
C ASP A 132 8.97 -5.21 -9.06
N LYS A 133 8.64 -5.83 -10.20
CA LYS A 133 8.66 -5.21 -11.53
C LYS A 133 7.36 -4.50 -11.89
N LEU A 134 6.33 -4.54 -11.02
CA LEU A 134 5.08 -3.84 -11.26
C LEU A 134 5.23 -2.32 -11.08
N PRO A 135 4.37 -1.52 -11.73
CA PRO A 135 4.22 -0.11 -11.40
C PRO A 135 3.95 0.08 -9.91
N ALA A 136 4.44 1.18 -9.35
CA ALA A 136 4.39 1.44 -7.90
C ALA A 136 2.97 1.44 -7.33
N ASP A 137 1.99 1.92 -8.08
CA ASP A 137 0.58 1.93 -7.68
C ASP A 137 -0.06 0.52 -7.68
N GLU A 138 0.29 -0.34 -8.67
CA GLU A 138 -0.13 -1.74 -8.67
C GLU A 138 0.52 -2.51 -7.51
N ARG A 139 1.81 -2.32 -7.28
CA ARG A 139 2.54 -2.94 -6.16
C ARG A 139 1.99 -2.47 -4.82
N MET A 140 1.68 -1.18 -4.67
CA MET A 140 1.06 -0.63 -3.45
C MET A 140 -0.33 -1.23 -3.22
N LEU A 141 -1.15 -1.38 -4.26
CA LEU A 141 -2.45 -2.02 -4.16
C LEU A 141 -2.34 -3.46 -3.63
N LEU A 142 -1.41 -4.26 -4.17
CA LEU A 142 -1.15 -5.60 -3.67
C LEU A 142 -0.65 -5.61 -2.23
N THR A 143 0.26 -4.68 -1.88
CA THR A 143 0.77 -4.55 -0.51
C THR A 143 -0.37 -4.27 0.49
N LEU A 144 -1.22 -3.31 0.20
CA LEU A 144 -2.33 -2.95 1.08
C LEU A 144 -3.38 -4.05 1.18
N TYR A 145 -3.63 -4.78 0.10
CA TYR A 145 -4.65 -5.82 0.06
C TYR A 145 -4.17 -7.12 0.73
N TYR A 146 -2.99 -7.64 0.37
CA TYR A 146 -2.52 -8.95 0.82
C TYR A 146 -1.65 -8.91 2.09
N TYR A 147 -0.83 -7.88 2.29
CA TYR A 147 0.06 -7.80 3.46
C TYR A 147 -0.54 -7.02 4.61
N GLU A 148 -1.34 -5.99 4.30
CA GLU A 148 -1.99 -5.16 5.31
C GLU A 148 -3.43 -5.61 5.61
N ASP A 149 -3.94 -6.58 4.84
CA ASP A 149 -5.31 -7.13 4.96
C ASP A 149 -6.40 -6.04 5.03
N ARG A 150 -6.28 -5.02 4.14
CA ARG A 150 -7.21 -3.89 4.12
C ARG A 150 -8.34 -4.11 3.13
N PRO A 151 -9.57 -3.77 3.52
CA PRO A 151 -10.69 -3.81 2.60
C PRO A 151 -10.51 -2.77 1.48
N LEU A 152 -11.02 -3.07 0.28
CA LEU A 152 -10.89 -2.18 -0.89
C LEU A 152 -11.43 -0.77 -0.64
N THR A 153 -12.41 -0.61 0.25
CA THR A 153 -12.95 0.71 0.64
C THR A 153 -11.92 1.59 1.37
N GLU A 154 -11.09 0.98 2.23
CA GLU A 154 -9.98 1.70 2.88
C GLU A 154 -8.84 1.98 1.90
N ILE A 155 -8.52 1.02 1.04
CA ILE A 155 -7.51 1.19 0.00
C ILE A 155 -7.92 2.31 -0.96
N ALA A 156 -9.21 2.39 -1.31
CA ALA A 156 -9.79 3.47 -2.10
C ALA A 156 -9.55 4.86 -1.46
N TYR A 157 -9.76 4.95 -0.16
CA TYR A 157 -9.45 6.19 0.57
C TYR A 157 -7.95 6.51 0.58
N ILE A 158 -7.09 5.52 0.82
CA ILE A 158 -5.63 5.67 0.84
C ILE A 158 -5.13 6.16 -0.52
N MET A 159 -5.49 5.46 -1.59
CA MET A 159 -5.00 5.74 -2.94
C MET A 159 -5.73 6.90 -3.63
N GLY A 160 -6.89 7.33 -3.11
CA GLY A 160 -7.70 8.39 -3.70
C GLY A 160 -8.38 7.98 -5.01
N VAL A 161 -8.76 6.71 -5.13
CA VAL A 161 -9.39 6.09 -6.30
C VAL A 161 -10.68 5.40 -5.86
N GLU A 162 -11.68 5.30 -6.71
CA GLU A 162 -12.94 4.60 -6.39
C GLU A 162 -12.72 3.09 -6.21
N ALA A 163 -13.45 2.47 -5.27
CA ALA A 163 -13.29 1.05 -4.94
C ALA A 163 -13.56 0.12 -6.13
N GLY A 164 -14.52 0.46 -7.00
CA GLY A 164 -14.81 -0.30 -8.22
C GLY A 164 -13.66 -0.28 -9.22
N VAL A 165 -12.97 0.86 -9.34
CA VAL A 165 -11.77 0.99 -10.19
C VAL A 165 -10.62 0.14 -9.62
N LEU A 166 -10.45 0.13 -8.29
CA LEU A 166 -9.43 -0.69 -7.64
C LEU A 166 -9.70 -2.19 -7.78
N ALA A 167 -10.97 -2.63 -7.67
CA ALA A 167 -11.34 -4.02 -7.88
C ALA A 167 -10.96 -4.49 -9.29
N ASN A 168 -11.27 -3.69 -10.30
CA ASN A 168 -10.87 -3.98 -11.68
C ASN A 168 -9.34 -3.97 -11.87
N ARG A 169 -8.64 -3.02 -11.23
CA ARG A 169 -7.17 -2.96 -11.28
C ARG A 169 -6.56 -4.20 -10.61
N LEU A 170 -7.04 -4.59 -9.44
CA LEU A 170 -6.58 -5.78 -8.73
C LEU A 170 -6.76 -7.04 -9.58
N TYR A 171 -7.93 -7.22 -10.20
CA TYR A 171 -8.19 -8.33 -11.12
C TYR A 171 -7.19 -8.34 -12.30
N ARG A 172 -6.98 -7.20 -12.97
CA ARG A 172 -6.03 -7.11 -14.08
C ARG A 172 -4.60 -7.42 -13.68
N THR A 173 -4.17 -6.90 -12.53
CA THR A 173 -2.81 -7.16 -12.00
C THR A 173 -2.64 -8.64 -11.68
N ARG A 174 -3.61 -9.30 -11.05
CA ARG A 174 -3.60 -10.75 -10.83
C ARG A 174 -3.52 -11.53 -12.14
N LYS A 175 -4.36 -11.19 -13.12
CA LYS A 175 -4.36 -11.83 -14.44
C LYS A 175 -3.02 -11.70 -15.15
N LYS A 176 -2.38 -10.53 -15.06
CA LYS A 176 -1.06 -10.27 -15.62
C LYS A 176 0.03 -11.13 -14.96
N LEU A 177 0.00 -11.24 -13.63
CA LEU A 177 0.93 -12.08 -12.85
C LEU A 177 0.74 -13.57 -13.17
N TYR A 178 -0.51 -14.04 -13.18
CA TYR A 178 -0.85 -15.42 -13.52
C TYR A 178 -0.36 -15.81 -14.93
N LYS A 179 -0.62 -14.95 -15.92
CA LYS A 179 -0.17 -15.22 -17.30
C LYS A 179 1.35 -15.34 -17.38
N LYS A 180 2.09 -14.44 -16.74
CA LYS A 180 3.55 -14.49 -16.71
C LYS A 180 4.07 -15.76 -16.05
N LEU A 181 3.48 -16.17 -14.90
CA LEU A 181 3.82 -17.42 -14.21
C LEU A 181 3.64 -18.64 -15.12
N LYS A 182 2.50 -18.71 -15.82
CA LYS A 182 2.23 -19.83 -16.75
C LYS A 182 3.14 -19.82 -17.97
N ASP A 183 3.55 -18.67 -18.47
CA ASP A 183 4.48 -18.57 -19.60
C ASP A 183 5.90 -19.02 -19.18
N GLU A 184 6.34 -18.72 -17.94
CA GLU A 184 7.62 -19.19 -17.40
C GLU A 184 7.60 -20.71 -17.17
N GLU A 185 6.51 -21.29 -16.63
CA GLU A 185 6.35 -22.75 -16.44
C GLU A 185 6.40 -23.54 -17.76
N ARG A 186 6.03 -22.93 -18.90
CA ARG A 186 6.10 -23.57 -20.23
C ARG A 186 7.47 -23.52 -20.89
N THR A 187 8.37 -22.70 -20.35
CA THR A 187 9.70 -22.48 -20.93
C THR A 187 10.77 -23.36 -20.29
N ILE A 188 10.41 -24.07 -19.20
CA ILE A 188 11.23 -25.07 -18.51
C ILE A 188 10.86 -26.47 -19.00
#